data_c0dc8d6c3d1051c386c18b990d1ca955
#
_entry.id   c0dc8d6c3d1051c386c18b990d1ca955
#
_cell.length_a   1.000
_cell.length_b   1.000
_cell.length_c   1.000
_cell.angle_alpha   90.00
_cell.angle_beta   90.00
_cell.angle_gamma   90.00
#
_symmetry.space_group_name_H-M   'P 1'
#
loop_
_entity.id
_entity.type
_entity.pdbx_description
1 polymer ?
#
loop_
_entity_poly.entity_id
_entity_poly.type
_entity_poly.pdbx_seq_one_letter_code
_entity_poly.pdbx_strand_id
1 'polypeptide(L)'
;MIYDCHSHTEFSSDSEMKAEDAIEAARKLGIGLIFTEHYDFDYKESKHYKEMDFLFDAKKYWETYEALRCDSLMLGVEVGLTPGSIEANRKFINEVPFDQVIGSIHAIDKLDIYYPEYYEGKKKEQAYGHYLETMADMVKANPYIDVLGHIDYICRYSPYDDKEIGYKEYHDLVDLVLMNVLDTGTVMELNTRRLDSKAVAESLLMIYARYKELGGQYVTIGSDAHKAENIGMNFKMAQDLIEFIGLKPVHFTERKIEYSK
;
A
#
# COMPACT_ATOMS: atom_id res chain seq x y z
N MET A 1 14.26 4.01 -14.61
CA MET A 1 14.33 4.63 -13.26
C MET A 1 13.43 3.80 -12.36
N ILE A 2 13.85 3.50 -11.13
CA ILE A 2 12.98 2.86 -10.12
C ILE A 2 12.21 3.96 -9.42
N TYR A 3 10.97 3.67 -9.01
CA TYR A 3 10.11 4.60 -8.32
C TYR A 3 9.82 4.14 -6.90
N ASP A 4 9.75 5.10 -5.98
CA ASP A 4 9.03 4.94 -4.73
C ASP A 4 7.55 5.22 -5.01
N CYS A 5 6.78 4.14 -5.07
CA CYS A 5 5.40 4.19 -5.51
C CYS A 5 4.40 4.46 -4.37
N HIS A 6 4.88 4.73 -3.14
CA HIS A 6 4.05 4.91 -1.97
C HIS A 6 4.68 5.90 -0.99
N SER A 7 4.16 7.11 -0.95
CA SER A 7 4.63 8.16 -0.04
C SER A 7 3.54 9.19 0.26
N HIS A 8 3.62 9.84 1.43
CA HIS A 8 2.61 10.74 1.96
C HIS A 8 3.20 12.11 2.25
N THR A 9 2.55 13.15 1.76
CA THR A 9 2.91 14.54 2.06
C THR A 9 2.00 15.11 3.14
N GLU A 10 2.07 16.42 3.36
CA GLU A 10 1.20 17.15 4.27
C GLU A 10 -0.29 17.15 3.91
N PHE A 11 -0.70 16.53 2.80
CA PHE A 11 -2.11 16.27 2.50
C PHE A 11 -2.66 15.07 3.28
N SER A 12 -1.81 14.15 3.70
CA SER A 12 -2.18 13.08 4.64
C SER A 12 -2.10 13.60 6.07
N SER A 13 -3.15 13.39 6.87
CA SER A 13 -3.26 13.96 8.22
C SER A 13 -2.21 13.46 9.21
N ASP A 14 -1.54 12.36 8.91
CA ASP A 14 -0.47 11.74 9.69
C ASP A 14 0.95 12.02 9.15
N SER A 15 1.07 12.91 8.15
CA SER A 15 2.35 13.32 7.60
C SER A 15 2.54 14.84 7.65
N GLU A 16 3.74 15.28 8.07
CA GLU A 16 4.18 16.68 8.01
C GLU A 16 5.22 16.90 6.89
N MET A 17 5.46 15.86 6.05
CA MET A 17 6.46 15.92 4.99
C MET A 17 6.06 16.90 3.90
N LYS A 18 6.92 17.89 3.65
CA LYS A 18 6.70 18.80 2.53
C LYS A 18 7.03 18.14 1.20
N ALA A 19 6.27 18.46 0.17
CA ALA A 19 6.48 17.91 -1.17
C ALA A 19 7.92 18.17 -1.66
N GLU A 20 8.47 19.36 -1.41
CA GLU A 20 9.82 19.74 -1.82
C GLU A 20 10.88 18.88 -1.14
N ASP A 21 10.70 18.55 0.15
CA ASP A 21 11.64 17.71 0.90
C ASP A 21 11.62 16.26 0.37
N ALA A 22 10.43 15.74 0.06
CA ALA A 22 10.25 14.41 -0.55
C ALA A 22 10.92 14.34 -1.94
N ILE A 23 10.66 15.33 -2.79
CA ILE A 23 11.25 15.42 -4.15
C ILE A 23 12.78 15.51 -4.07
N GLU A 24 13.32 16.32 -3.16
CA GLU A 24 14.76 16.45 -2.98
C GLU A 24 15.40 15.15 -2.47
N ALA A 25 14.70 14.42 -1.57
CA ALA A 25 15.16 13.12 -1.10
C ALA A 25 15.20 12.09 -2.25
N ALA A 26 14.13 11.98 -3.04
CA ALA A 26 14.07 11.09 -4.20
C ALA A 26 15.15 11.45 -5.25
N ARG A 27 15.33 12.75 -5.53
CA ARG A 27 16.36 13.26 -6.45
C ARG A 27 17.79 12.87 -6.01
N LYS A 28 18.09 12.94 -4.71
CA LYS A 28 19.41 12.53 -4.16
C LYS A 28 19.65 11.03 -4.34
N LEU A 29 18.60 10.22 -4.25
CA LEU A 29 18.67 8.78 -4.46
C LEU A 29 18.63 8.38 -5.95
N GLY A 30 18.30 9.30 -6.85
CA GLY A 30 18.15 9.02 -8.28
C GLY A 30 16.96 8.12 -8.60
N ILE A 31 15.89 8.21 -7.80
CA ILE A 31 14.63 7.47 -7.98
C ILE A 31 13.49 8.40 -8.37
N GLY A 32 12.46 7.85 -9.00
CA GLY A 32 11.17 8.53 -9.17
C GLY A 32 10.32 8.41 -7.91
N LEU A 33 9.24 9.19 -7.84
CA LEU A 33 8.36 9.29 -6.67
C LEU A 33 6.91 9.35 -7.11
N ILE A 34 6.02 8.71 -6.35
CA ILE A 34 4.57 8.87 -6.47
C ILE A 34 4.03 9.29 -5.11
N PHE A 35 3.37 10.44 -5.06
CA PHE A 35 2.60 10.84 -3.88
C PHE A 35 1.29 10.07 -3.86
N THR A 36 0.92 9.47 -2.73
CA THR A 36 -0.24 8.60 -2.57
C THR A 36 -0.94 8.89 -1.24
N GLU A 37 -1.57 10.06 -1.17
CA GLU A 37 -2.19 10.53 0.07
C GLU A 37 -3.31 9.61 0.53
N HIS A 38 -3.53 9.54 1.85
CA HIS A 38 -4.59 8.75 2.45
C HIS A 38 -5.99 9.26 2.12
N TYR A 39 -6.86 8.35 1.67
CA TYR A 39 -8.30 8.58 1.58
C TYR A 39 -9.05 7.38 2.17
N ASP A 40 -9.35 7.44 3.46
CA ASP A 40 -10.05 6.38 4.20
C ASP A 40 -11.49 6.82 4.55
N PHE A 41 -12.41 6.63 3.59
CA PHE A 41 -13.77 7.18 3.65
C PHE A 41 -14.56 6.78 4.90
N ASP A 42 -14.46 5.51 5.33
CA ASP A 42 -15.18 4.99 6.48
C ASP A 42 -14.49 5.29 7.82
N TYR A 43 -13.30 5.88 7.80
CA TYR A 43 -12.57 6.23 9.02
C TYR A 43 -13.35 7.19 9.92
N LYS A 44 -14.24 8.02 9.34
CA LYS A 44 -15.19 8.87 10.05
C LYS A 44 -16.13 8.12 11.02
N GLU A 45 -16.27 6.82 10.84
CA GLU A 45 -17.04 5.95 11.73
C GLU A 45 -16.18 5.34 12.86
N SER A 46 -14.86 5.51 12.79
CA SER A 46 -13.94 5.14 13.87
C SER A 46 -14.10 6.07 15.08
N LYS A 47 -13.94 5.52 16.28
CA LYS A 47 -13.90 6.33 17.51
C LYS A 47 -12.71 7.29 17.56
N HIS A 48 -11.68 7.05 16.74
CA HIS A 48 -10.46 7.86 16.65
C HIS A 48 -10.54 8.98 15.58
N TYR A 49 -11.65 9.08 14.84
CA TYR A 49 -11.82 10.08 13.77
C TYR A 49 -11.56 11.53 14.22
N LYS A 50 -11.90 11.86 15.47
CA LYS A 50 -11.70 13.23 16.00
C LYS A 50 -10.22 13.58 16.19
N GLU A 51 -9.36 12.59 16.26
CA GLU A 51 -7.92 12.74 16.45
C GLU A 51 -7.22 12.86 15.10
N MET A 52 -7.77 12.23 14.06
CA MET A 52 -7.17 12.18 12.73
C MET A 52 -8.23 11.97 11.66
N ASP A 53 -8.22 12.83 10.64
CA ASP A 53 -9.12 12.77 9.48
C ASP A 53 -8.33 12.37 8.23
N PHE A 54 -8.48 11.14 7.80
CA PHE A 54 -7.82 10.61 6.60
C PHE A 54 -8.62 10.91 5.32
N LEU A 55 -9.17 12.13 5.20
CA LEU A 55 -9.84 12.60 4.01
C LEU A 55 -9.17 13.88 3.50
N PHE A 56 -9.05 14.00 2.19
CA PHE A 56 -8.59 15.22 1.55
C PHE A 56 -9.43 15.56 0.31
N ASP A 57 -9.31 16.79 -0.16
CA ASP A 57 -9.96 17.26 -1.39
C ASP A 57 -9.05 16.95 -2.58
N ALA A 58 -9.51 16.03 -3.45
CA ALA A 58 -8.74 15.60 -4.62
C ALA A 58 -8.42 16.75 -5.58
N LYS A 59 -9.35 17.69 -5.78
CA LYS A 59 -9.12 18.83 -6.69
C LYS A 59 -8.09 19.79 -6.12
N LYS A 60 -8.18 20.08 -4.82
CA LYS A 60 -7.19 20.92 -4.14
C LYS A 60 -5.80 20.27 -4.17
N TYR A 61 -5.71 18.96 -3.95
CA TYR A 61 -4.46 18.19 -4.08
C TYR A 61 -3.89 18.32 -5.49
N TRP A 62 -4.73 18.07 -6.50
CA TRP A 62 -4.33 18.15 -7.90
C TRP A 62 -3.85 19.56 -8.28
N GLU A 63 -4.66 20.59 -8.00
CA GLU A 63 -4.31 21.98 -8.25
C GLU A 63 -3.00 22.42 -7.58
N THR A 64 -2.68 21.82 -6.41
CA THR A 64 -1.45 22.13 -5.69
C THR A 64 -0.23 21.50 -6.34
N TYR A 65 -0.35 20.27 -6.85
CA TYR A 65 0.80 19.48 -7.26
C TYR A 65 0.91 19.19 -8.76
N GLU A 66 -0.14 19.44 -9.58
CA GLU A 66 -0.08 19.12 -11.02
C GLU A 66 1.09 19.78 -11.75
N ALA A 67 1.46 21.00 -11.36
CA ALA A 67 2.59 21.71 -11.95
C ALA A 67 3.97 21.08 -11.62
N LEU A 68 4.04 20.25 -10.60
CA LEU A 68 5.24 19.49 -10.22
C LEU A 68 5.34 18.15 -10.93
N ARG A 69 4.22 17.65 -11.47
CA ARG A 69 4.15 16.35 -12.15
C ARG A 69 5.08 16.33 -13.37
N CYS A 70 5.92 15.30 -13.45
CA CYS A 70 6.90 15.10 -14.53
C CYS A 70 7.30 13.61 -14.56
N ASP A 71 8.20 13.25 -15.46
CA ASP A 71 8.68 11.86 -15.61
C ASP A 71 9.27 11.24 -14.33
N SER A 72 9.62 12.03 -13.34
CA SER A 72 10.14 11.56 -12.04
C SER A 72 9.21 11.80 -10.85
N LEU A 73 8.05 12.41 -11.07
CA LEU A 73 7.03 12.64 -10.04
C LEU A 73 5.63 12.43 -10.59
N MET A 74 4.91 11.49 -10.01
CA MET A 74 3.52 11.17 -10.32
C MET A 74 2.62 11.49 -9.13
N LEU A 75 1.32 11.62 -9.39
CA LEU A 75 0.30 11.93 -8.39
C LEU A 75 -0.72 10.79 -8.30
N GLY A 76 -0.70 10.09 -7.20
CA GLY A 76 -1.58 8.97 -6.90
C GLY A 76 -2.43 9.20 -5.65
N VAL A 77 -3.03 8.14 -5.18
CA VAL A 77 -3.82 8.08 -3.94
C VAL A 77 -3.75 6.69 -3.33
N GLU A 78 -3.75 6.62 -2.01
CA GLU A 78 -4.00 5.39 -1.25
C GLU A 78 -5.41 5.45 -0.67
N VAL A 79 -6.29 4.53 -1.10
CA VAL A 79 -7.67 4.45 -0.62
C VAL A 79 -7.85 3.31 0.36
N GLY A 80 -8.46 3.58 1.51
CA GLY A 80 -8.86 2.56 2.47
C GLY A 80 -10.01 1.71 1.92
N LEU A 81 -9.84 0.40 1.92
CA LEU A 81 -10.81 -0.54 1.40
C LEU A 81 -11.64 -1.13 2.54
N THR A 82 -12.93 -0.83 2.52
CA THR A 82 -13.94 -1.41 3.40
C THR A 82 -15.20 -1.69 2.59
N PRO A 83 -16.11 -2.55 3.06
CA PRO A 83 -17.39 -2.75 2.37
C PRO A 83 -18.22 -1.47 2.17
N GLY A 84 -18.08 -0.51 3.10
CA GLY A 84 -18.81 0.77 3.04
C GLY A 84 -18.16 1.83 2.14
N SER A 85 -16.87 1.68 1.81
CA SER A 85 -16.11 2.68 1.04
C SER A 85 -16.17 2.49 -0.49
N ILE A 86 -16.65 1.35 -1.00
CA ILE A 86 -16.55 0.96 -2.41
C ILE A 86 -17.03 2.06 -3.36
N GLU A 87 -18.25 2.56 -3.17
CA GLU A 87 -18.81 3.59 -4.08
C GLU A 87 -18.20 4.97 -3.85
N ALA A 88 -17.83 5.29 -2.59
CA ALA A 88 -17.15 6.54 -2.28
C ALA A 88 -15.76 6.61 -2.90
N ASN A 89 -14.97 5.54 -2.76
CA ASN A 89 -13.66 5.42 -3.39
C ASN A 89 -13.75 5.51 -4.91
N ARG A 90 -14.71 4.78 -5.53
CA ARG A 90 -14.93 4.83 -6.98
C ARG A 90 -15.24 6.25 -7.46
N LYS A 91 -16.04 6.99 -6.71
CA LYS A 91 -16.35 8.39 -7.02
C LYS A 91 -15.11 9.26 -6.88
N PHE A 92 -14.40 9.14 -5.76
CA PHE A 92 -13.24 9.95 -5.43
C PHE A 92 -12.10 9.82 -6.45
N ILE A 93 -11.74 8.60 -6.83
CA ILE A 93 -10.66 8.35 -7.79
C ILE A 93 -10.93 8.87 -9.21
N ASN A 94 -12.20 9.23 -9.50
CA ASN A 94 -12.59 9.83 -10.78
C ASN A 94 -12.72 11.37 -10.72
N GLU A 95 -12.43 11.99 -9.58
CA GLU A 95 -12.51 13.46 -9.45
C GLU A 95 -11.35 14.18 -10.14
N VAL A 96 -10.19 13.54 -10.20
CA VAL A 96 -8.96 14.01 -10.87
C VAL A 96 -8.24 12.84 -11.55
N PRO A 97 -7.36 13.07 -12.53
CA PRO A 97 -6.69 12.01 -13.26
C PRO A 97 -5.46 11.47 -12.49
N PHE A 98 -5.68 10.79 -11.38
CA PHE A 98 -4.61 10.13 -10.64
C PHE A 98 -3.78 9.21 -11.53
N ASP A 99 -2.47 9.18 -11.32
CA ASP A 99 -1.55 8.28 -12.01
C ASP A 99 -1.61 6.85 -11.47
N GLN A 100 -1.83 6.70 -10.15
CA GLN A 100 -1.88 5.43 -9.44
C GLN A 100 -2.93 5.44 -8.33
N VAL A 101 -3.62 4.32 -8.15
CA VAL A 101 -4.52 4.08 -7.01
C VAL A 101 -4.07 2.84 -6.27
N ILE A 102 -3.61 3.01 -5.04
CA ILE A 102 -3.34 1.93 -4.09
C ILE A 102 -4.63 1.66 -3.32
N GLY A 103 -4.95 0.39 -3.10
CA GLY A 103 -6.02 -0.03 -2.19
C GLY A 103 -5.44 -0.75 -0.99
N SER A 104 -5.79 -0.32 0.22
CA SER A 104 -5.19 -0.81 1.47
C SER A 104 -6.24 -1.18 2.50
N ILE A 105 -5.93 -2.18 3.34
CA ILE A 105 -6.78 -2.56 4.48
C ILE A 105 -6.21 -1.94 5.76
N HIS A 106 -6.76 -0.81 6.16
CA HIS A 106 -6.39 -0.12 7.41
C HIS A 106 -7.36 -0.42 8.56
N ALA A 107 -8.63 -0.67 8.23
CA ALA A 107 -9.67 -0.93 9.21
C ALA A 107 -10.56 -2.12 8.81
N ILE A 108 -11.03 -2.87 9.81
CA ILE A 108 -11.96 -3.99 9.68
C ILE A 108 -13.05 -3.82 10.72
N ASP A 109 -14.32 -3.96 10.31
CA ASP A 109 -15.48 -3.79 11.19
C ASP A 109 -15.47 -2.46 11.97
N LYS A 110 -15.01 -1.37 11.31
CA LYS A 110 -14.86 -0.02 11.89
C LYS A 110 -13.79 0.08 12.99
N LEU A 111 -12.95 -0.95 13.15
CA LEU A 111 -11.80 -0.95 14.03
C LEU A 111 -10.53 -0.79 13.18
N ASP A 112 -9.80 0.26 13.48
CA ASP A 112 -8.49 0.49 12.88
C ASP A 112 -7.48 -0.52 13.45
N ILE A 113 -6.77 -1.20 12.55
CA ILE A 113 -5.76 -2.23 12.88
C ILE A 113 -4.56 -1.65 13.64
N TYR A 114 -4.34 -0.34 13.53
CA TYR A 114 -3.32 0.38 14.31
C TYR A 114 -3.54 0.24 15.82
N TYR A 115 -4.79 0.23 16.26
CA TYR A 115 -5.12 0.25 17.68
C TYR A 115 -5.31 -1.15 18.29
N PRO A 116 -5.00 -1.32 19.60
CA PRO A 116 -5.12 -2.60 20.30
C PRO A 116 -6.52 -3.20 20.26
N GLU A 117 -7.55 -2.38 20.14
CA GLU A 117 -8.96 -2.80 20.17
C GLU A 117 -9.31 -3.80 19.06
N TYR A 118 -8.64 -3.71 17.91
CA TYR A 118 -8.84 -4.71 16.86
C TYR A 118 -8.44 -6.12 17.32
N TYR A 119 -7.45 -6.23 18.19
CA TYR A 119 -6.88 -7.50 18.64
C TYR A 119 -7.52 -8.04 19.92
N GLU A 120 -8.31 -7.23 20.65
CA GLU A 120 -8.91 -7.62 21.93
C GLU A 120 -9.72 -8.92 21.80
N GLY A 121 -9.40 -9.91 22.66
CA GLY A 121 -10.07 -11.21 22.70
C GLY A 121 -9.79 -12.14 21.51
N LYS A 122 -8.94 -11.75 20.58
CA LYS A 122 -8.59 -12.56 19.41
C LYS A 122 -7.22 -13.22 19.58
N LYS A 123 -7.10 -14.47 19.14
CA LYS A 123 -5.81 -15.10 18.88
C LYS A 123 -5.27 -14.62 17.52
N LYS A 124 -3.95 -14.80 17.29
CA LYS A 124 -3.29 -14.45 16.01
C LYS A 124 -4.06 -15.00 14.82
N GLU A 125 -4.39 -16.30 14.85
CA GLU A 125 -5.07 -16.99 13.77
C GLU A 125 -6.42 -16.34 13.41
N GLN A 126 -7.15 -15.84 14.41
CA GLN A 126 -8.43 -15.17 14.19
C GLN A 126 -8.26 -13.76 13.63
N ALA A 127 -7.31 -12.98 14.16
CA ALA A 127 -7.08 -11.62 13.70
C ALA A 127 -6.51 -11.59 12.28
N TYR A 128 -5.53 -12.45 11.99
CA TYR A 128 -4.87 -12.52 10.68
C TYR A 128 -5.75 -13.21 9.64
N GLY A 129 -6.49 -14.25 10.04
CA GLY A 129 -7.47 -14.88 9.16
C GLY A 129 -8.51 -13.86 8.67
N HIS A 130 -9.13 -13.12 9.60
CA HIS A 130 -10.10 -12.09 9.26
C HIS A 130 -9.51 -10.95 8.42
N TYR A 131 -8.26 -10.55 8.67
CA TYR A 131 -7.54 -9.58 7.86
C TYR A 131 -7.37 -10.04 6.41
N LEU A 132 -6.87 -11.26 6.20
CA LEU A 132 -6.64 -11.81 4.86
C LEU A 132 -7.95 -12.10 4.11
N GLU A 133 -8.98 -12.60 4.81
CA GLU A 133 -10.33 -12.77 4.23
C GLU A 133 -10.91 -11.43 3.75
N THR A 134 -10.85 -10.40 4.61
CA THR A 134 -11.30 -9.06 4.25
C THR A 134 -10.51 -8.51 3.05
N MET A 135 -9.19 -8.68 3.05
CA MET A 135 -8.34 -8.25 1.93
C MET A 135 -8.74 -8.94 0.62
N ALA A 136 -8.95 -10.25 0.65
CA ALA A 136 -9.35 -11.00 -0.53
C ALA A 136 -10.70 -10.51 -1.08
N ASP A 137 -11.68 -10.31 -0.20
CA ASP A 137 -13.01 -9.82 -0.58
C ASP A 137 -12.94 -8.39 -1.14
N MET A 138 -12.15 -7.52 -0.51
CA MET A 138 -12.05 -6.13 -0.92
C MET A 138 -11.29 -5.95 -2.24
N VAL A 139 -10.24 -6.71 -2.50
CA VAL A 139 -9.56 -6.71 -3.82
C VAL A 139 -10.56 -7.08 -4.91
N LYS A 140 -11.31 -8.15 -4.71
CA LYS A 140 -12.33 -8.62 -5.67
C LYS A 140 -13.46 -7.60 -5.88
N ALA A 141 -13.88 -6.92 -4.82
CA ALA A 141 -14.96 -5.91 -4.89
C ALA A 141 -14.51 -4.57 -5.51
N ASN A 142 -13.20 -4.31 -5.57
CA ASN A 142 -12.62 -3.04 -6.02
C ASN A 142 -11.66 -3.22 -7.22
N PRO A 143 -12.12 -3.77 -8.37
CA PRO A 143 -11.25 -4.06 -9.53
C PRO A 143 -10.71 -2.79 -10.21
N TYR A 144 -10.95 -1.63 -9.64
CA TYR A 144 -10.47 -0.34 -10.11
C TYR A 144 -9.17 0.11 -9.43
N ILE A 145 -8.67 -0.60 -8.41
CA ILE A 145 -7.36 -0.30 -7.83
C ILE A 145 -6.25 -0.82 -8.75
N ASP A 146 -5.14 -0.10 -8.83
CA ASP A 146 -3.98 -0.51 -9.60
C ASP A 146 -3.05 -1.41 -8.80
N VAL A 147 -2.96 -1.11 -7.50
CA VAL A 147 -2.01 -1.73 -6.57
C VAL A 147 -2.74 -2.17 -5.31
N LEU A 148 -2.46 -3.39 -4.84
CA LEU A 148 -2.77 -3.80 -3.47
C LEU A 148 -1.61 -3.39 -2.57
N GLY A 149 -1.86 -2.47 -1.64
CA GLY A 149 -0.90 -1.97 -0.67
C GLY A 149 -0.51 -3.04 0.35
N HIS A 150 0.63 -2.89 0.92
CA HIS A 150 1.24 -3.62 2.06
C HIS A 150 0.43 -4.80 2.64
N ILE A 151 0.53 -5.98 2.03
CA ILE A 151 -0.16 -7.21 2.51
C ILE A 151 0.14 -7.52 3.98
N ASP A 152 1.24 -7.01 4.51
CA ASP A 152 1.72 -7.22 5.87
C ASP A 152 1.42 -6.06 6.84
N TYR A 153 0.45 -5.16 6.52
CA TYR A 153 0.13 -4.02 7.39
C TYR A 153 -0.21 -4.43 8.82
N ILE A 154 -1.02 -5.48 9.01
CA ILE A 154 -1.37 -6.02 10.33
C ILE A 154 -0.14 -6.38 11.17
N CYS A 155 0.95 -6.79 10.54
CA CYS A 155 2.17 -7.18 11.24
C CYS A 155 2.87 -6.00 11.94
N ARG A 156 2.58 -4.75 11.53
CA ARG A 156 3.18 -3.54 12.13
C ARG A 156 2.74 -3.35 13.58
N TYR A 157 1.47 -3.61 13.85
CA TYR A 157 0.79 -3.19 15.09
C TYR A 157 0.33 -4.36 15.96
N SER A 158 0.40 -5.59 15.45
CA SER A 158 -0.07 -6.75 16.17
C SER A 158 0.68 -6.97 17.50
N PRO A 159 -0.02 -7.37 18.56
CA PRO A 159 0.57 -7.55 19.89
C PRO A 159 1.21 -8.94 20.08
N TYR A 160 1.18 -9.81 19.05
CA TYR A 160 1.66 -11.17 19.18
C TYR A 160 3.19 -11.25 19.08
N ASP A 161 3.81 -12.22 19.77
CA ASP A 161 5.28 -12.41 19.75
C ASP A 161 5.79 -12.72 18.35
N ASP A 162 5.14 -13.64 17.64
CA ASP A 162 5.34 -13.86 16.21
C ASP A 162 4.36 -12.96 15.43
N LYS A 163 4.89 -11.93 14.78
CA LYS A 163 4.10 -10.93 14.06
C LYS A 163 3.93 -11.22 12.57
N GLU A 164 4.76 -12.10 12.00
CA GLU A 164 4.77 -12.26 10.56
C GLU A 164 3.62 -13.13 10.04
N ILE A 165 3.21 -12.89 8.79
CA ILE A 165 2.28 -13.77 8.08
C ILE A 165 3.06 -14.98 7.61
N GLY A 166 2.94 -16.08 8.33
CA GLY A 166 3.52 -17.37 7.94
C GLY A 166 2.77 -17.94 6.74
N TYR A 167 3.37 -17.95 5.53
CA TYR A 167 2.68 -18.50 4.36
C TYR A 167 2.12 -19.91 4.61
N LYS A 168 2.87 -20.78 5.27
CA LYS A 168 2.42 -22.15 5.58
C LYS A 168 1.22 -22.20 6.50
N GLU A 169 1.07 -21.22 7.37
CA GLU A 169 -0.01 -21.11 8.36
C GLU A 169 -1.29 -20.59 7.71
N TYR A 170 -1.17 -19.63 6.77
CA TYR A 170 -2.30 -18.94 6.13
C TYR A 170 -2.38 -19.19 4.62
N HIS A 171 -1.81 -20.32 4.11
CA HIS A 171 -1.63 -20.54 2.67
C HIS A 171 -2.92 -20.41 1.86
N ASP A 172 -4.05 -20.96 2.35
CA ASP A 172 -5.31 -20.88 1.62
C ASP A 172 -5.81 -19.43 1.48
N LEU A 173 -5.67 -18.61 2.54
CA LEU A 173 -6.10 -17.22 2.54
C LEU A 173 -5.13 -16.34 1.75
N VAL A 174 -3.84 -16.54 1.88
CA VAL A 174 -2.83 -15.82 1.06
C VAL A 174 -3.05 -16.15 -0.42
N ASP A 175 -3.22 -17.42 -0.78
CA ASP A 175 -3.49 -17.83 -2.16
C ASP A 175 -4.79 -17.19 -2.68
N LEU A 176 -5.83 -17.09 -1.85
CA LEU A 176 -7.07 -16.40 -2.22
C LEU A 176 -6.87 -14.92 -2.51
N VAL A 177 -6.10 -14.22 -1.68
CA VAL A 177 -5.72 -12.82 -1.94
C VAL A 177 -4.96 -12.71 -3.26
N LEU A 178 -3.92 -13.51 -3.44
CA LEU A 178 -3.06 -13.48 -4.63
C LEU A 178 -3.82 -13.82 -5.92
N MET A 179 -4.73 -14.80 -5.87
CA MET A 179 -5.59 -15.14 -7.02
C MET A 179 -6.54 -13.98 -7.36
N ASN A 180 -7.17 -13.34 -6.36
CA ASN A 180 -8.03 -12.19 -6.61
C ASN A 180 -7.25 -10.99 -7.17
N VAL A 181 -6.01 -10.76 -6.72
CA VAL A 181 -5.11 -9.75 -7.30
C VAL A 181 -4.86 -10.03 -8.79
N LEU A 182 -4.57 -11.27 -9.14
CA LEU A 182 -4.33 -11.67 -10.54
C LEU A 182 -5.60 -11.57 -11.39
N ASP A 183 -6.73 -12.02 -10.87
CA ASP A 183 -8.02 -12.03 -11.58
C ASP A 183 -8.53 -10.59 -11.85
N THR A 184 -8.25 -9.64 -10.97
CA THR A 184 -8.62 -8.23 -11.16
C THR A 184 -7.62 -7.44 -11.99
N GLY A 185 -6.43 -8.00 -12.25
CA GLY A 185 -5.34 -7.30 -12.92
C GLY A 185 -4.60 -6.30 -12.02
N THR A 186 -4.86 -6.32 -10.73
CA THR A 186 -4.16 -5.52 -9.71
C THR A 186 -2.71 -6.00 -9.57
N VAL A 187 -1.79 -5.12 -9.20
CA VAL A 187 -0.38 -5.42 -8.94
C VAL A 187 -0.13 -5.44 -7.43
N MET A 188 0.71 -6.35 -6.95
CA MET A 188 1.14 -6.35 -5.54
C MET A 188 2.14 -5.23 -5.28
N GLU A 189 2.02 -4.57 -4.14
CA GLU A 189 3.09 -3.71 -3.61
C GLU A 189 4.08 -4.52 -2.76
N LEU A 190 5.38 -4.42 -3.01
CA LEU A 190 6.40 -4.75 -2.03
C LEU A 190 6.69 -3.51 -1.18
N ASN A 191 6.01 -3.43 -0.04
CA ASN A 191 6.22 -2.34 0.90
C ASN A 191 7.51 -2.56 1.69
N THR A 192 8.36 -1.53 1.75
CA THR A 192 9.72 -1.66 2.29
C THR A 192 9.85 -1.19 3.74
N ARG A 193 8.78 -0.63 4.33
CA ARG A 193 8.81 0.00 5.66
C ARG A 193 9.33 -0.93 6.76
N ARG A 194 9.05 -2.23 6.66
CA ARG A 194 9.47 -3.25 7.62
C ARG A 194 10.60 -4.15 7.12
N LEU A 195 11.10 -3.92 5.91
CA LEU A 195 12.03 -4.81 5.22
C LEU A 195 13.50 -4.65 5.72
N ASP A 196 13.67 -4.32 6.99
CA ASP A 196 14.96 -4.18 7.67
C ASP A 196 15.32 -5.41 8.52
N SER A 197 14.38 -6.36 8.69
CA SER A 197 14.58 -7.56 9.48
C SER A 197 14.55 -8.83 8.63
N LYS A 198 15.33 -9.81 9.05
CA LYS A 198 15.39 -11.12 8.39
C LYS A 198 14.03 -11.84 8.41
N ALA A 199 13.32 -11.78 9.53
CA ALA A 199 12.01 -12.42 9.66
C ALA A 199 10.99 -11.86 8.67
N VAL A 200 10.95 -10.53 8.53
CA VAL A 200 10.11 -9.85 7.54
C VAL A 200 10.49 -10.26 6.12
N ALA A 201 11.79 -10.22 5.80
CA ALA A 201 12.26 -10.60 4.47
C ALA A 201 11.92 -12.07 4.12
N GLU A 202 12.05 -13.01 5.06
CA GLU A 202 11.68 -14.42 4.87
C GLU A 202 10.17 -14.61 4.69
N SER A 203 9.32 -13.88 5.46
CA SER A 203 7.87 -13.92 5.31
C SER A 203 7.45 -13.41 3.94
N LEU A 204 7.90 -12.21 3.56
CA LEU A 204 7.56 -11.60 2.28
C LEU A 204 8.11 -12.42 1.11
N LEU A 205 9.32 -12.98 1.21
CA LEU A 205 9.89 -13.87 0.19
C LEU A 205 8.93 -15.02 -0.15
N MET A 206 8.36 -15.69 0.86
CA MET A 206 7.45 -16.81 0.64
C MET A 206 6.16 -16.38 -0.06
N ILE A 207 5.59 -15.24 0.33
CA ILE A 207 4.35 -14.69 -0.25
C ILE A 207 4.59 -14.28 -1.71
N TYR A 208 5.66 -13.52 -2.00
CA TYR A 208 5.94 -13.04 -3.35
C TYR A 208 6.46 -14.14 -4.29
N ALA A 209 7.18 -15.15 -3.77
CA ALA A 209 7.51 -16.35 -4.53
C ALA A 209 6.23 -17.10 -4.95
N ARG A 210 5.27 -17.22 -4.03
CA ARG A 210 3.97 -17.82 -4.34
C ARG A 210 3.17 -17.00 -5.36
N TYR A 211 3.16 -15.67 -5.23
CA TYR A 211 2.59 -14.77 -6.24
C TYR A 211 3.17 -15.04 -7.63
N LYS A 212 4.50 -15.19 -7.71
CA LYS A 212 5.19 -15.54 -8.95
C LYS A 212 4.77 -16.90 -9.50
N GLU A 213 4.66 -17.93 -8.65
CA GLU A 213 4.20 -19.29 -9.04
C GLU A 213 2.78 -19.27 -9.61
N LEU A 214 1.90 -18.44 -9.04
CA LEU A 214 0.51 -18.29 -9.51
C LEU A 214 0.40 -17.48 -10.81
N GLY A 215 1.49 -16.89 -11.31
CA GLY A 215 1.54 -16.17 -12.60
C GLY A 215 1.80 -14.68 -12.48
N GLY A 216 2.00 -14.15 -11.27
CA GLY A 216 2.37 -12.77 -11.04
C GLY A 216 3.70 -12.42 -11.73
N GLN A 217 3.74 -11.25 -12.36
CA GLN A 217 4.91 -10.81 -13.11
C GLN A 217 5.45 -9.48 -12.62
N TYR A 218 4.57 -8.61 -12.11
CA TYR A 218 4.85 -7.23 -11.80
C TYR A 218 4.70 -6.95 -10.31
N VAL A 219 5.45 -5.98 -9.80
CA VAL A 219 5.38 -5.53 -8.42
C VAL A 219 5.74 -4.04 -8.38
N THR A 220 5.04 -3.24 -7.57
CA THR A 220 5.50 -1.90 -7.22
C THR A 220 6.37 -1.96 -5.98
N ILE A 221 7.26 -0.98 -5.81
CA ILE A 221 8.05 -0.82 -4.58
C ILE A 221 7.58 0.46 -3.92
N GLY A 222 7.21 0.41 -2.65
CA GLY A 222 6.76 1.57 -1.89
C GLY A 222 7.41 1.64 -0.52
N SER A 223 7.88 2.82 -0.12
CA SER A 223 8.43 3.02 1.22
C SER A 223 7.37 3.33 2.26
N ASP A 224 6.21 3.81 1.84
CA ASP A 224 5.16 4.31 2.72
C ASP A 224 5.70 5.42 3.65
N ALA A 225 6.52 6.30 3.02
CA ALA A 225 7.25 7.33 3.73
C ALA A 225 6.33 8.49 4.12
N HIS A 226 6.38 8.87 5.41
CA HIS A 226 5.74 10.05 5.99
C HIS A 226 6.78 11.11 6.39
N LYS A 227 8.05 10.85 6.09
CA LYS A 227 9.20 11.74 6.34
C LYS A 227 10.20 11.58 5.21
N ALA A 228 10.84 12.66 4.80
CA ALA A 228 11.79 12.70 3.69
C ALA A 228 12.96 11.71 3.86
N GLU A 229 13.40 11.47 5.10
CA GLU A 229 14.46 10.52 5.43
C GLU A 229 14.10 9.05 5.15
N ASN A 230 12.79 8.74 5.02
CA ASN A 230 12.28 7.40 4.77
C ASN A 230 12.00 7.15 3.27
N ILE A 231 12.08 8.16 2.42
CA ILE A 231 11.93 7.97 0.97
C ILE A 231 12.99 6.99 0.48
N GLY A 232 12.55 5.94 -0.23
CA GLY A 232 13.41 4.90 -0.76
C GLY A 232 14.07 4.00 0.29
N MET A 233 13.56 4.00 1.54
CA MET A 233 14.13 3.16 2.60
C MET A 233 14.07 1.67 2.22
N ASN A 234 15.13 0.93 2.53
CA ASN A 234 15.25 -0.51 2.26
C ASN A 234 15.12 -0.93 0.79
N PHE A 235 15.20 0.00 -0.17
CA PHE A 235 15.04 -0.29 -1.60
C PHE A 235 16.04 -1.29 -2.13
N LYS A 236 17.29 -1.26 -1.65
CA LYS A 236 18.29 -2.24 -2.08
C LYS A 236 17.87 -3.67 -1.73
N MET A 237 17.33 -3.88 -0.53
CA MET A 237 16.84 -5.20 -0.11
C MET A 237 15.61 -5.62 -0.90
N ALA A 238 14.70 -4.69 -1.19
CA ALA A 238 13.53 -4.94 -2.04
C ALA A 238 13.94 -5.35 -3.46
N GLN A 239 14.90 -4.66 -4.06
CA GLN A 239 15.43 -4.99 -5.39
C GLN A 239 16.07 -6.38 -5.42
N ASP A 240 16.89 -6.72 -4.41
CA ASP A 240 17.53 -8.04 -4.32
C ASP A 240 16.47 -9.15 -4.18
N LEU A 241 15.40 -8.92 -3.41
CA LEU A 241 14.30 -9.86 -3.24
C LEU A 241 13.51 -10.03 -4.55
N ILE A 242 13.16 -8.94 -5.22
CA ILE A 242 12.46 -8.94 -6.51
C ILE A 242 13.27 -9.67 -7.59
N GLU A 243 14.57 -9.39 -7.68
CA GLU A 243 15.48 -10.05 -8.61
C GLU A 243 15.58 -11.54 -8.32
N PHE A 244 15.72 -11.93 -7.05
CA PHE A 244 15.79 -13.33 -6.64
C PHE A 244 14.53 -14.12 -7.03
N ILE A 245 13.34 -13.53 -6.85
CA ILE A 245 12.05 -14.15 -7.22
C ILE A 245 11.83 -14.12 -8.74
N GLY A 246 12.43 -13.18 -9.45
CA GLY A 246 12.23 -12.95 -10.90
C GLY A 246 10.94 -12.17 -11.21
N LEU A 247 10.51 -11.29 -10.30
CA LEU A 247 9.47 -10.29 -10.54
C LEU A 247 10.07 -9.07 -11.25
N LYS A 248 9.21 -8.23 -11.83
CA LYS A 248 9.62 -7.00 -12.53
C LYS A 248 9.05 -5.79 -11.78
N PRO A 249 9.90 -4.85 -11.33
CA PRO A 249 9.42 -3.61 -10.74
C PRO A 249 8.76 -2.73 -11.81
N VAL A 250 7.59 -2.20 -11.47
CA VAL A 250 6.81 -1.29 -12.30
C VAL A 250 6.33 -0.10 -11.49
N HIS A 251 5.87 0.93 -12.17
CA HIS A 251 5.11 2.05 -11.63
C HIS A 251 3.93 2.34 -12.55
N PHE A 252 3.06 3.25 -12.15
CA PHE A 252 1.90 3.64 -12.94
C PHE A 252 1.97 5.11 -13.35
N THR A 253 1.59 5.37 -14.60
CA THR A 253 1.36 6.71 -15.15
C THR A 253 0.01 6.69 -15.85
N GLU A 254 -0.88 7.61 -15.51
CA GLU A 254 -2.25 7.64 -16.06
C GLU A 254 -2.96 6.27 -15.92
N ARG A 255 -2.77 5.59 -14.81
CA ARG A 255 -3.35 4.27 -14.50
C ARG A 255 -2.87 3.14 -15.42
N LYS A 256 -1.73 3.33 -16.08
CA LYS A 256 -1.12 2.32 -16.95
C LYS A 256 0.24 1.91 -16.41
N ILE A 257 0.51 0.60 -16.50
CA ILE A 257 1.80 0.04 -16.10
C ILE A 257 2.90 0.57 -17.01
N GLU A 258 3.93 1.15 -16.38
CA GLU A 258 5.17 1.53 -17.01
C GLU A 258 6.35 0.75 -16.37
N TYR A 259 7.31 0.40 -17.20
CA TYR A 259 8.44 -0.42 -16.76
C TYR A 259 9.59 0.44 -16.29
N SER A 260 10.09 0.16 -15.11
CA SER A 260 11.37 0.70 -14.66
C SER A 260 12.50 0.17 -15.55
N LYS A 261 13.19 1.07 -16.24
CA LYS A 261 14.33 0.76 -17.13
C LYS A 261 15.62 0.92 -16.38
#